data_8500c94cd4e2f0c71a172148a82bcd60
#
_entry.id   8500c94cd4e2f0c71a172148a82bcd60
#
_cell.length_a   1.000
_cell.length_b   1.000
_cell.length_c   1.000
_cell.angle_alpha   90.00
_cell.angle_beta   90.00
_cell.angle_gamma   90.00
#
_symmetry.space_group_name_H-M   'P 1'
#
loop_
_entity.id
_entity.type
_entity.pdbx_description
1 polymer ?
#
loop_
_entity_poly.entity_id
_entity_poly.type
_entity_poly.pdbx_seq_one_letter_code
_entity_poly.pdbx_strand_id
1 'polypeptide(L)'
;MSEKLNLRQRKFAEYYAQSGNAAESARKAGYSENYAAHRTDEMLRNVEISAYIKELTEKAKDERIMTAKDRQVMLSDIARDADNEASDRIKAVDTLNKMTGEYTVKVDTTVKTSEKLSDVFRQIGGEGLEE
;
A
#
# COMPACT_ATOMS: atom_id res chain seq x y z
N MET A 1 16.93 3.30 13.10
CA MET A 1 16.91 3.01 14.53
C MET A 1 17.39 1.62 14.87
N SER A 2 17.65 0.82 13.87
CA SER A 2 18.35 -0.45 14.04
C SER A 2 19.80 -0.30 14.53
N GLU A 3 20.35 0.90 14.47
CA GLU A 3 21.72 1.21 14.91
C GLU A 3 21.96 1.01 16.41
N LYS A 4 20.91 1.12 17.21
CA LYS A 4 21.00 0.94 18.67
C LYS A 4 20.93 -0.52 19.10
N LEU A 5 20.59 -1.42 18.18
CA LEU A 5 20.49 -2.84 18.46
C LEU A 5 21.80 -3.55 18.12
N ASN A 6 22.22 -4.47 18.98
CA ASN A 6 23.36 -5.33 18.67
C ASN A 6 22.94 -6.38 17.61
N LEU A 7 23.90 -7.08 17.04
CA LEU A 7 23.66 -8.07 15.99
C LEU A 7 22.68 -9.17 16.43
N ARG A 8 22.82 -9.64 17.66
CA ARG A 8 21.99 -10.71 18.21
C ARG A 8 20.53 -10.26 18.38
N GLN A 9 20.33 -9.05 18.90
CA GLN A 9 18.99 -8.45 19.03
C GLN A 9 18.34 -8.24 17.66
N ARG A 10 19.10 -7.80 16.69
CA ARG A 10 18.64 -7.58 15.32
C ARG A 10 18.21 -8.88 14.67
N LYS A 11 19.00 -9.93 14.80
CA LYS A 11 18.66 -11.26 14.30
C LYS A 11 17.40 -11.83 14.96
N PHE A 12 17.27 -11.64 16.27
CA PHE A 12 16.05 -12.03 16.98
C PHE A 12 14.81 -11.35 16.38
N ALA A 13 14.88 -10.04 16.18
CA ALA A 13 13.77 -9.27 15.62
C ALA A 13 13.40 -9.75 14.21
N GLU A 14 14.39 -10.01 13.38
CA GLU A 14 14.18 -10.52 12.02
C GLU A 14 13.50 -11.89 11.99
N TYR A 15 13.97 -12.83 12.80
CA TYR A 15 13.37 -14.16 12.90
C TYR A 15 11.97 -14.10 13.50
N TYR A 16 11.78 -13.28 14.52
CA TYR A 16 10.47 -13.12 15.16
C TYR A 16 9.44 -12.51 14.22
N ALA A 17 9.82 -11.52 13.44
CA ALA A 17 8.93 -10.90 12.45
C ALA A 17 8.44 -11.90 11.40
N GLN A 18 9.23 -12.92 11.10
CA GLN A 18 8.88 -13.96 10.14
C GLN A 18 8.03 -15.09 10.75
N SER A 19 8.40 -15.55 11.95
CA SER A 19 7.84 -16.77 12.54
C SER A 19 6.79 -16.52 13.63
N GLY A 20 6.88 -15.42 14.35
CA GLY A 20 6.06 -15.16 15.53
C GLY A 20 6.41 -16.02 16.73
N ASN A 21 7.45 -16.82 16.64
CA ASN A 21 7.88 -17.71 17.72
C ASN A 21 9.13 -17.14 18.41
N ALA A 22 8.93 -16.58 19.61
CA ALA A 22 10.00 -15.90 20.35
C ALA A 22 11.12 -16.85 20.78
N ALA A 23 10.80 -18.01 21.29
CA ALA A 23 11.80 -18.97 21.78
C ALA A 23 12.71 -19.46 20.64
N GLU A 24 12.11 -19.87 19.54
CA GLU A 24 12.86 -20.31 18.36
C GLU A 24 13.70 -19.21 17.77
N SER A 25 13.16 -18.02 17.70
CA SER A 25 13.86 -16.81 17.16
C SER A 25 15.08 -16.49 18.02
N ALA A 26 14.96 -16.59 19.34
CA ALA A 26 16.09 -16.38 20.25
C ALA A 26 17.18 -17.45 20.07
N ARG A 27 16.81 -18.70 19.90
CA ARG A 27 17.78 -19.79 19.64
C ARG A 27 18.52 -19.55 18.32
N LYS A 28 17.82 -19.22 17.27
CA LYS A 28 18.42 -18.92 15.95
C LYS A 28 19.32 -17.69 15.99
N ALA A 29 18.99 -16.72 16.83
CA ALA A 29 19.77 -15.52 17.00
C ALA A 29 21.07 -15.72 17.80
N GLY A 30 21.20 -16.87 18.45
CA GLY A 30 22.40 -17.21 19.22
C GLY A 30 22.28 -17.03 20.73
N TYR A 31 21.07 -16.84 21.24
CA TYR A 31 20.82 -16.82 22.68
C TYR A 31 20.85 -18.24 23.26
N SER A 32 21.19 -18.34 24.55
CA SER A 32 21.24 -19.64 25.23
C SER A 32 19.86 -20.27 25.29
N GLU A 33 19.81 -21.59 25.39
CA GLU A 33 18.56 -22.37 25.54
C GLU A 33 17.74 -21.91 26.73
N ASN A 34 18.39 -21.66 27.85
CA ASN A 34 17.75 -21.15 29.06
C ASN A 34 17.13 -19.78 28.87
N TYR A 35 17.86 -18.89 28.22
CA TYR A 35 17.34 -17.53 27.89
C TYR A 35 16.17 -17.62 26.94
N ALA A 36 16.28 -18.42 25.89
CA ALA A 36 15.23 -18.60 24.89
C ALA A 36 13.93 -19.17 25.50
N ALA A 37 14.08 -20.06 26.49
CA ALA A 37 12.93 -20.68 27.16
C ALA A 37 12.22 -19.77 28.16
N HIS A 38 12.94 -18.83 28.79
CA HIS A 38 12.41 -18.13 29.97
C HIS A 38 12.45 -16.60 29.91
N ARG A 39 13.22 -15.98 29.02
CA ARG A 39 13.45 -14.53 29.04
C ARG A 39 13.13 -13.76 27.76
N THR A 40 12.48 -14.39 26.83
CA THR A 40 12.14 -13.72 25.56
C THR A 40 11.15 -12.58 25.72
N ASP A 41 10.30 -12.61 26.74
CA ASP A 41 9.38 -11.51 27.05
C ASP A 41 10.12 -10.21 27.38
N GLU A 42 11.27 -10.28 28.00
CA GLU A 42 12.09 -9.10 28.27
C GLU A 42 12.54 -8.45 26.98
N MET A 43 12.89 -9.25 25.98
CA MET A 43 13.27 -8.75 24.66
C MET A 43 12.09 -8.09 23.96
N LEU A 44 10.91 -8.70 24.03
CA LEU A 44 9.71 -8.15 23.41
C LEU A 44 9.21 -6.88 24.08
N ARG A 45 9.53 -6.67 25.36
CA ARG A 45 9.24 -5.43 26.08
C ARG A 45 10.25 -4.32 25.79
N ASN A 46 11.40 -4.65 25.26
CA ASN A 46 12.40 -3.66 24.88
C ASN A 46 11.84 -2.78 23.76
N VAL A 47 11.80 -1.48 24.00
CA VAL A 47 11.20 -0.51 23.08
C VAL A 47 11.87 -0.53 21.70
N GLU A 48 13.19 -0.63 21.68
CA GLU A 48 13.94 -0.61 20.42
C GLU A 48 13.74 -1.88 19.60
N ILE A 49 13.74 -3.05 20.25
CA ILE A 49 13.45 -4.33 19.61
C ILE A 49 12.02 -4.36 19.09
N SER A 50 11.06 -3.94 19.92
CA SER A 50 9.65 -3.89 19.56
C SER A 50 9.39 -2.96 18.38
N ALA A 51 10.00 -1.78 18.37
CA ALA A 51 9.88 -0.83 17.25
C ALA A 51 10.45 -1.40 15.95
N TYR A 52 11.58 -2.09 16.03
CA TYR A 52 12.21 -2.71 14.86
C TYR A 52 11.36 -3.87 14.31
N ILE A 53 10.79 -4.69 15.19
CA ILE A 53 9.85 -5.76 14.78
C ILE A 53 8.64 -5.18 14.06
N LYS A 54 8.08 -4.09 14.58
CA LYS A 54 6.93 -3.41 13.98
C LYS A 54 7.29 -2.88 12.58
N GLU A 55 8.44 -2.25 12.45
CA GLU A 55 8.95 -1.74 11.17
C GLU A 55 9.09 -2.87 10.14
N LEU A 56 9.70 -3.99 10.52
CA LEU A 56 9.86 -5.16 9.65
C LEU A 56 8.52 -5.77 9.25
N THR A 57 7.58 -5.84 10.17
CA THR A 57 6.24 -6.39 9.91
C THR A 57 5.47 -5.52 8.93
N GLU A 58 5.51 -4.20 9.10
CA GLU A 58 4.84 -3.26 8.20
C GLU A 58 5.46 -3.29 6.80
N LYS A 59 6.78 -3.36 6.72
CA LYS A 59 7.51 -3.48 5.45
C LYS A 59 7.13 -4.76 4.71
N ALA A 60 7.03 -5.89 5.42
CA ALA A 60 6.63 -7.16 4.84
C ALA A 60 5.19 -7.14 4.33
N LYS A 61 4.29 -6.45 5.03
CA LYS A 61 2.91 -6.23 4.56
C LYS A 61 2.88 -5.41 3.29
N ASP A 62 3.65 -4.33 3.25
CA ASP A 62 3.74 -3.45 2.08
C ASP A 62 4.29 -4.21 0.87
N GLU A 63 5.29 -5.05 1.07
CA GLU A 63 5.87 -5.88 0.02
C GLU A 63 4.89 -6.93 -0.55
N ARG A 64 3.90 -7.35 0.24
CA ARG A 64 2.85 -8.26 -0.23
C ARG A 64 1.83 -7.58 -1.12
N ILE A 65 1.67 -6.29 -0.96
CA ILE A 65 0.74 -5.51 -1.76
C ILE A 65 1.43 -5.13 -3.06
N MET A 66 0.83 -5.49 -4.18
CA MET A 66 1.35 -5.13 -5.48
C MET A 66 1.36 -3.62 -5.65
N THR A 67 2.48 -3.08 -6.09
CA THR A 67 2.55 -1.67 -6.47
C THR A 67 1.75 -1.44 -7.76
N ALA A 68 1.44 -0.20 -8.07
CA ALA A 68 0.78 0.15 -9.33
C ALA A 68 1.61 -0.35 -10.53
N LYS A 69 2.92 -0.24 -10.45
CA LYS A 69 3.83 -0.72 -11.49
C LYS A 69 3.77 -2.24 -11.65
N ASP A 70 3.74 -2.99 -10.54
CA ASP A 70 3.62 -4.45 -10.57
C ASP A 70 2.32 -4.89 -11.23
N ARG A 71 1.22 -4.22 -10.93
CA ARG A 71 -0.08 -4.49 -11.56
C ARG A 71 -0.05 -4.19 -13.05
N GLN A 72 0.60 -3.11 -13.45
CA GLN A 72 0.76 -2.75 -14.85
C GLN A 72 1.59 -3.79 -15.61
N VAL A 73 2.66 -4.28 -15.00
CA VAL A 73 3.50 -5.35 -15.59
C VAL A 73 2.69 -6.62 -15.77
N MET A 74 1.97 -7.04 -14.74
CA MET A 74 1.12 -8.23 -14.79
C MET A 74 0.07 -8.14 -15.91
N LEU A 75 -0.63 -7.02 -15.98
CA LEU A 75 -1.65 -6.79 -17.01
C LEU A 75 -1.04 -6.75 -18.41
N SER A 76 0.15 -6.16 -18.55
CA SER A 76 0.88 -6.12 -19.81
C SER A 76 1.26 -7.53 -20.28
N ASP A 77 1.69 -8.38 -19.36
CA ASP A 77 2.02 -9.77 -19.66
C ASP A 77 0.79 -10.56 -20.12
N ILE A 78 -0.35 -10.37 -19.45
CA ILE A 78 -1.62 -10.99 -19.85
C ILE A 78 -2.03 -10.53 -21.25
N ALA A 79 -1.90 -9.24 -21.54
CA ALA A 79 -2.29 -8.67 -22.83
C ALA A 79 -1.41 -9.18 -23.98
N ARG A 80 -0.13 -9.42 -23.72
CA ARG A 80 0.85 -9.89 -24.72
C ARG A 80 0.83 -11.40 -24.97
N ASP A 81 0.35 -12.16 -23.99
CA ASP A 81 0.35 -13.62 -24.09
C ASP A 81 -0.73 -14.08 -25.05
N ALA A 82 -0.29 -14.63 -26.18
CA ALA A 82 -1.16 -15.14 -27.25
C ALA A 82 -1.96 -16.38 -26.82
N ASP A 83 -1.55 -17.06 -25.75
CA ASP A 83 -2.25 -18.23 -25.22
C ASP A 83 -3.50 -17.82 -24.42
N ASN A 84 -3.59 -16.57 -23.99
CA ASN A 84 -4.77 -16.04 -23.33
C ASN A 84 -5.89 -15.74 -24.34
N GLU A 85 -7.12 -15.87 -23.91
CA GLU A 85 -8.27 -15.55 -24.74
C GLU A 85 -8.27 -14.05 -25.12
N ALA A 86 -8.77 -13.76 -26.32
CA ALA A 86 -8.83 -12.39 -26.82
C ALA A 86 -9.59 -11.45 -25.88
N SER A 87 -10.69 -11.94 -25.27
CA SER A 87 -11.48 -11.15 -24.31
C SER A 87 -10.68 -10.75 -23.08
N ASP A 88 -9.86 -11.65 -22.54
CA ASP A 88 -9.03 -11.38 -21.37
C ASP A 88 -7.89 -10.42 -21.69
N ARG A 89 -7.31 -10.57 -22.86
CA ARG A 89 -6.27 -9.66 -23.36
C ARG A 89 -6.82 -8.24 -23.57
N ILE A 90 -8.01 -8.12 -24.12
CA ILE A 90 -8.69 -6.82 -24.31
C ILE A 90 -9.02 -6.18 -22.96
N LYS A 91 -9.52 -6.96 -22.00
CA LYS A 91 -9.80 -6.46 -20.65
C LYS A 91 -8.54 -5.97 -19.95
N ALA A 92 -7.42 -6.66 -20.14
CA ALA A 92 -6.13 -6.26 -19.57
C ALA A 92 -5.69 -4.90 -20.13
N VAL A 93 -5.78 -4.71 -21.45
CA VAL A 93 -5.47 -3.42 -22.11
C VAL A 93 -6.41 -2.31 -21.62
N ASP A 94 -7.71 -2.60 -21.53
CA ASP A 94 -8.71 -1.63 -21.06
C ASP A 94 -8.41 -1.19 -19.62
N THR A 95 -8.08 -2.15 -18.75
CA THR A 95 -7.72 -1.86 -17.36
C THR A 95 -6.45 -1.01 -17.29
N LEU A 96 -5.43 -1.33 -18.10
CA LEU A 96 -4.20 -0.54 -18.18
C LEU A 96 -4.49 0.89 -18.59
N ASN A 97 -5.33 1.09 -19.59
CA ASN A 97 -5.68 2.42 -20.07
C ASN A 97 -6.42 3.25 -19.01
N LYS A 98 -7.26 2.61 -18.23
CA LYS A 98 -7.92 3.26 -17.08
C LYS A 98 -6.92 3.64 -15.99
N MET A 99 -5.96 2.76 -15.70
CA MET A 99 -4.93 3.00 -14.69
C MET A 99 -4.01 4.15 -15.07
N THR A 100 -3.68 4.28 -16.35
CA THR A 100 -2.75 5.31 -16.84
C THR A 100 -3.43 6.60 -17.30
N GLY A 101 -4.76 6.65 -17.28
CA GLY A 101 -5.52 7.83 -17.69
C GLY A 101 -5.56 8.06 -19.21
N GLU A 102 -5.35 7.01 -19.99
CA GLU A 102 -5.39 7.11 -21.47
C GLU A 102 -6.78 7.43 -21.99
N TYR A 103 -7.81 7.06 -21.24
CA TYR A 103 -9.18 7.40 -21.61
C TYR A 103 -9.56 8.77 -21.02
N THR A 104 -9.67 9.77 -21.88
CA THR A 104 -10.16 11.09 -21.49
C THR A 104 -11.59 11.25 -22.02
N VAL A 105 -12.52 11.45 -21.10
CA VAL A 105 -13.87 11.84 -21.46
C VAL A 105 -13.89 13.37 -21.48
N LYS A 106 -13.99 13.97 -22.64
CA LYS A 106 -14.20 15.41 -22.75
C LYS A 106 -15.66 15.69 -22.41
N VAL A 107 -15.88 16.16 -21.19
CA VAL A 107 -17.21 16.62 -20.79
C VAL A 107 -17.21 18.13 -20.94
N ASP A 108 -17.91 18.61 -21.95
CA ASP A 108 -18.07 20.05 -22.20
C ASP A 108 -19.22 20.59 -21.34
N THR A 109 -18.96 20.63 -20.04
CA THR A 109 -19.91 21.13 -19.04
C THR A 109 -19.71 22.62 -18.75
N THR A 110 -18.56 23.16 -19.15
CA THR A 110 -18.15 24.52 -18.80
C THR A 110 -19.14 25.59 -19.30
N VAL A 111 -19.56 25.51 -20.55
CA VAL A 111 -20.52 26.45 -21.14
C VAL A 111 -21.89 26.30 -20.51
N LYS A 112 -22.41 25.10 -20.38
CA LYS A 112 -23.72 24.84 -19.78
C LYS A 112 -23.77 25.24 -18.30
N THR A 113 -22.70 25.00 -17.56
CA THR A 113 -22.59 25.40 -16.15
C THR A 113 -22.56 26.93 -16.03
N SER A 114 -21.82 27.61 -16.90
CA SER A 114 -21.78 29.08 -16.94
C SER A 114 -23.15 29.69 -17.25
N GLU A 115 -23.87 29.15 -18.18
CA GLU A 115 -25.20 29.60 -18.53
C GLU A 115 -26.19 29.42 -17.37
N LYS A 116 -26.17 28.26 -16.73
CA LYS A 116 -27.01 28.01 -15.57
C LYS A 116 -26.66 28.91 -14.39
N LEU A 117 -25.40 29.14 -14.14
CA LEU A 117 -24.95 30.07 -13.08
C LEU A 117 -25.37 31.51 -13.38
N SER A 118 -25.23 31.94 -14.63
CA SER A 118 -25.67 33.25 -15.07
C SER A 118 -27.17 33.45 -14.85
N ASP A 119 -27.98 32.45 -15.19
CA ASP A 119 -29.42 32.48 -14.98
C ASP A 119 -29.79 32.52 -13.49
N VAL A 120 -29.13 31.72 -12.68
CA VAL A 120 -29.34 31.71 -11.23
C VAL A 120 -29.01 33.08 -10.62
N PHE A 121 -27.84 33.63 -10.97
CA PHE A 121 -27.42 34.96 -10.49
C PHE A 121 -28.35 36.05 -10.95
N ARG A 122 -28.84 35.97 -12.15
CA ARG A 122 -29.83 36.94 -12.68
C ARG A 122 -31.13 36.91 -11.91
N GLN A 123 -31.63 35.72 -11.57
CA GLN A 123 -32.84 35.55 -10.79
C GLN A 123 -32.67 36.07 -9.36
N ILE A 124 -31.57 35.73 -8.71
CA ILE A 124 -31.24 36.14 -7.35
C ILE A 124 -31.01 37.67 -7.30
N GLY A 125 -30.26 38.19 -8.26
CA GLY A 125 -29.98 39.63 -8.36
C GLY A 125 -31.21 40.46 -8.66
N GLY A 126 -32.11 39.95 -9.54
CA GLY A 126 -33.37 40.59 -9.87
C GLY A 126 -34.31 40.66 -8.71
N GLU A 127 -34.47 39.58 -7.98
CA GLU A 127 -35.34 39.51 -6.80
C GLU A 127 -34.80 40.35 -5.63
N GLY A 128 -33.48 40.34 -5.44
CA GLY A 128 -32.83 41.13 -4.37
C GLY A 128 -32.88 42.62 -4.63
N LEU A 129 -32.91 43.06 -5.89
CA LEU A 129 -32.95 44.49 -6.25
C LEU A 129 -34.35 45.08 -6.17
N GLU A 130 -35.37 44.27 -6.23
CA GLU A 130 -36.79 44.75 -6.17
C GLU A 130 -37.26 44.97 -4.75
N GLU A 131 -36.57 44.45 -3.76
CA GLU A 131 -36.86 44.71 -2.35
C GLU A 131 -36.17 46.00 -1.90
#